data_07b30957941d87157c181cf30730b4ae
#
_entry.id   07b30957941d87157c181cf30730b4ae
#
_cell.length_a   1.000
_cell.length_b   1.000
_cell.length_c   1.000
_cell.angle_alpha   90.00
_cell.angle_beta   90.00
_cell.angle_gamma   90.00
#
_symmetry.space_group_name_H-M   'P 1'
#
loop_
_entity.id
_entity.type
_entity.pdbx_description
1 polymer ?
#
loop_
_entity_poly.entity_id
_entity_poly.type
_entity_poly.pdbx_seq_one_letter_code
_entity_poly.pdbx_strand_id
1 'polypeptide(L)'
;MTIKSLKDSTTHRSDDYASSPVVSTEPSYFANPVLPGFHPDPCLCRAGDDYYLVTSTFNWLPGVSLYHSRDLVHWESLGGILDKLDLRGIPESGGVWAPDLTYANGEFWLVYSVAKTVSGAFKDVDNYLVRARDIEGPWSEPVLLGAKGFDPCLVHAQDGCRLVLPQWDWRPLEGHYKFNGLLMYDLDVNTGKTGDPVRIFDHTGDTPCVCEGPHIMEHDGWFYLLAAEGGTGVNHRTVVARSRTVDGYYVPMPGNPLVSAAGTASPLIKSGHGNLVEGPDGAWYACHLCARRLPGAETCPLGRESALERIEWIDGWPRLAGGGSEPSAVVPAPMGVVAGTVTESYRPDTSYATSFAPAAISGARNG
;
A
#
# COMPACT_ATOMS: atom_id res chain seq x y z
N MET A 1 -9.21 -13.92 80.44
CA MET A 1 -8.92 -15.33 80.20
C MET A 1 -9.01 -15.54 78.70
N THR A 2 -8.07 -15.73 77.97
CA THR A 2 -7.00 -16.61 77.66
C THR A 2 -6.21 -16.04 76.50
N ILE A 3 -4.93 -15.92 76.71
CA ILE A 3 -3.90 -15.50 75.77
C ILE A 3 -3.67 -16.64 74.79
N LYS A 4 -3.56 -16.35 73.45
CA LYS A 4 -2.89 -17.23 72.50
C LYS A 4 -2.01 -16.43 71.56
N SER A 5 -0.78 -16.59 71.77
CA SER A 5 0.45 -16.74 71.02
C SER A 5 0.45 -16.23 69.52
N LEU A 6 1.26 -15.25 69.33
CA LEU A 6 1.88 -14.89 68.00
C LEU A 6 2.77 -16.04 67.55
N LYS A 7 2.62 -16.40 66.26
CA LYS A 7 3.64 -17.12 65.48
C LYS A 7 4.08 -16.22 64.34
N ASP A 8 5.35 -15.85 64.40
CA ASP A 8 6.11 -15.28 63.26
C ASP A 8 6.08 -16.24 62.09
N SER A 9 5.69 -15.70 60.95
CA SER A 9 5.98 -16.30 59.65
C SER A 9 6.72 -15.28 58.77
N THR A 10 8.02 -15.38 58.78
CA THR A 10 8.94 -14.79 57.82
C THR A 10 8.62 -15.40 56.47
N THR A 11 7.89 -14.67 55.63
CA THR A 11 7.78 -14.98 54.21
C THR A 11 8.98 -14.37 53.47
N HIS A 12 9.85 -15.24 52.97
CA HIS A 12 10.85 -14.92 51.97
C HIS A 12 10.14 -14.32 50.74
N ARG A 13 10.40 -13.05 50.46
CA ARG A 13 10.18 -12.48 49.12
C ARG A 13 11.20 -13.11 48.21
N SER A 14 10.73 -13.95 47.31
CA SER A 14 11.46 -14.29 46.10
C SER A 14 11.49 -13.02 45.25
N ASP A 15 12.69 -12.46 45.04
CA ASP A 15 12.95 -11.46 44.04
C ASP A 15 12.75 -12.14 42.66
N ASP A 16 11.56 -11.99 42.12
CA ASP A 16 11.33 -12.23 40.69
C ASP A 16 12.12 -11.16 39.92
N TYR A 17 13.35 -11.48 39.59
CA TYR A 17 14.06 -10.81 38.51
C TYR A 17 13.25 -11.05 37.25
N ALA A 18 12.44 -10.06 36.87
CA ALA A 18 11.91 -9.98 35.52
C ALA A 18 13.13 -9.96 34.58
N SER A 19 13.40 -11.07 33.95
CA SER A 19 14.39 -11.17 32.89
C SER A 19 13.94 -10.19 31.79
N SER A 20 14.76 -9.17 31.55
CA SER A 20 14.61 -8.33 30.37
C SER A 20 14.48 -9.25 29.15
N PRO A 21 13.57 -8.98 28.21
CA PRO A 21 13.45 -9.81 27.03
C PRO A 21 14.79 -9.85 26.33
N VAL A 22 15.32 -11.05 26.13
CA VAL A 22 16.54 -11.27 25.34
C VAL A 22 16.16 -10.88 23.92
N VAL A 23 16.62 -9.72 23.47
CA VAL A 23 16.50 -9.31 22.08
C VAL A 23 17.32 -10.31 21.27
N SER A 24 16.65 -11.14 20.48
CA SER A 24 17.34 -12.06 19.57
C SER A 24 18.14 -11.23 18.56
N THR A 25 19.45 -11.52 18.47
CA THR A 25 20.33 -10.91 17.45
C THR A 25 20.34 -11.73 16.15
N GLU A 26 19.69 -12.89 16.14
CA GLU A 26 19.55 -13.70 14.94
C GLU A 26 18.51 -13.07 14.01
N PRO A 27 18.78 -13.02 12.69
CA PRO A 27 17.83 -12.50 11.74
C PRO A 27 16.56 -13.37 11.73
N SER A 28 15.41 -12.74 11.84
CA SER A 28 14.12 -13.38 11.64
C SER A 28 13.55 -12.95 10.29
N TYR A 29 12.61 -13.74 9.77
CA TYR A 29 12.02 -13.54 8.44
C TYR A 29 10.50 -13.63 8.52
N PHE A 30 9.82 -12.84 7.72
CA PHE A 30 8.39 -12.96 7.51
C PHE A 30 8.06 -13.37 6.07
N ALA A 31 6.89 -13.97 5.89
CA ALA A 31 6.40 -14.38 4.58
C ALA A 31 5.56 -13.29 3.93
N ASN A 32 5.71 -13.12 2.62
CA ASN A 32 4.79 -12.37 1.78
C ASN A 32 3.71 -13.29 1.16
N PRO A 33 2.47 -12.78 0.97
CA PRO A 33 2.00 -11.43 1.33
C PRO A 33 1.78 -11.28 2.85
N VAL A 34 2.01 -10.08 3.37
CA VAL A 34 1.75 -9.76 4.80
C VAL A 34 0.25 -9.65 5.09
N LEU A 35 -0.54 -9.26 4.09
CA LEU A 35 -2.00 -9.32 4.13
C LEU A 35 -2.49 -10.23 2.99
N PRO A 36 -2.70 -11.52 3.29
CA PRO A 36 -3.24 -12.46 2.31
C PRO A 36 -4.74 -12.23 2.11
N GLY A 37 -5.21 -12.41 0.87
CA GLY A 37 -6.60 -12.23 0.50
C GLY A 37 -6.84 -10.92 -0.25
N PHE A 38 -8.04 -10.34 -0.13
CA PHE A 38 -8.42 -9.15 -0.91
C PHE A 38 -7.97 -7.86 -0.20
N HIS A 39 -6.75 -7.44 -0.45
CA HIS A 39 -6.11 -6.23 0.10
C HIS A 39 -5.36 -5.48 -0.99
N PRO A 40 -6.06 -4.90 -1.98
CA PRO A 40 -5.45 -4.23 -3.12
C PRO A 40 -4.98 -2.82 -2.80
N ASP A 41 -4.03 -2.33 -3.61
CA ASP A 41 -3.60 -0.94 -3.67
C ASP A 41 -3.17 -0.41 -2.28
N PRO A 42 -2.16 -1.03 -1.64
CA PRO A 42 -1.77 -0.68 -0.29
C PRO A 42 -1.09 0.68 -0.22
N CYS A 43 -1.44 1.46 0.79
CA CYS A 43 -0.69 2.62 1.22
C CYS A 43 -0.28 2.45 2.69
N LEU A 44 1.01 2.57 2.95
CA LEU A 44 1.63 2.41 4.25
C LEU A 44 1.95 3.78 4.85
N CYS A 45 1.44 4.07 6.04
CA CYS A 45 1.63 5.32 6.77
C CYS A 45 2.31 5.05 8.11
N ARG A 46 3.32 5.86 8.47
CA ARG A 46 3.94 5.84 9.78
C ARG A 46 3.50 7.07 10.59
N ALA A 47 3.08 6.85 11.84
CA ALA A 47 2.77 7.91 12.79
C ALA A 47 3.47 7.61 14.13
N GLY A 48 4.64 8.18 14.33
CA GLY A 48 5.50 7.87 15.49
C GLY A 48 6.04 6.44 15.42
N ASP A 49 5.67 5.60 16.41
CA ASP A 49 6.06 4.19 16.48
C ASP A 49 4.99 3.25 15.90
N ASP A 50 3.90 3.80 15.38
CA ASP A 50 2.78 3.04 14.83
C ASP A 50 2.79 3.08 13.30
N TYR A 51 2.47 1.95 12.68
CA TYR A 51 2.35 1.78 11.24
C TYR A 51 0.90 1.44 10.91
N TYR A 52 0.37 2.11 9.92
CA TYR A 52 -0.98 1.88 9.41
C TYR A 52 -0.92 1.53 7.95
N LEU A 53 -1.66 0.51 7.55
CA LEU A 53 -1.79 0.11 6.16
C LEU A 53 -3.26 0.20 5.77
N VAL A 54 -3.53 0.95 4.71
CA VAL A 54 -4.87 1.07 4.14
C VAL A 54 -4.93 0.46 2.75
N THR A 55 -6.09 -0.07 2.37
CA THR A 55 -6.29 -0.71 1.07
C THR A 55 -7.63 -0.32 0.45
N SER A 56 -7.73 -0.41 -0.88
CA SER A 56 -9.00 -0.28 -1.60
C SER A 56 -9.99 -1.35 -1.17
N THR A 57 -11.27 -1.03 -1.24
CA THR A 57 -12.34 -1.99 -0.93
C THR A 57 -13.36 -2.14 -2.05
N PHE A 58 -13.26 -1.35 -3.11
CA PHE A 58 -14.20 -1.38 -4.23
C PHE A 58 -15.66 -1.26 -3.73
N ASN A 59 -16.49 -2.28 -4.01
CA ASN A 59 -17.90 -2.29 -3.61
C ASN A 59 -18.15 -2.78 -2.17
N TRP A 60 -17.08 -3.11 -1.40
CA TRP A 60 -17.22 -3.62 -0.04
C TRP A 60 -17.23 -2.48 1.00
N LEU A 61 -18.05 -2.66 2.04
CA LEU A 61 -18.13 -1.75 3.18
C LEU A 61 -17.64 -2.47 4.47
N PRO A 62 -17.06 -1.70 5.41
CA PRO A 62 -16.72 -0.27 5.33
C PRO A 62 -15.65 -0.01 4.27
N GLY A 63 -15.71 1.18 3.63
CA GLY A 63 -14.72 1.58 2.62
C GLY A 63 -13.37 1.86 3.25
N VAL A 64 -12.28 1.58 2.52
CA VAL A 64 -10.88 1.67 2.95
C VAL A 64 -10.62 0.81 4.18
N SER A 65 -10.16 -0.41 3.96
CA SER A 65 -9.73 -1.29 5.06
C SER A 65 -8.52 -0.69 5.76
N LEU A 66 -8.47 -0.84 7.08
CA LEU A 66 -7.43 -0.28 7.95
C LEU A 66 -6.78 -1.37 8.78
N TYR A 67 -5.46 -1.40 8.77
CA TYR A 67 -4.61 -2.32 9.55
C TYR A 67 -3.60 -1.53 10.35
N HIS A 68 -3.21 -2.05 11.52
CA HIS A 68 -2.23 -1.49 12.41
C HIS A 68 -1.10 -2.49 12.69
N SER A 69 0.12 -1.98 12.84
CA SER A 69 1.30 -2.73 13.28
C SER A 69 2.27 -1.80 14.02
N ARG A 70 3.10 -2.38 14.89
CA ARG A 70 4.24 -1.69 15.51
C ARG A 70 5.59 -2.16 14.99
N ASP A 71 5.58 -3.18 14.13
CA ASP A 71 6.79 -3.85 13.71
C ASP A 71 6.84 -4.23 12.22
N LEU A 72 5.81 -3.87 11.43
CA LEU A 72 5.66 -4.18 10.01
C LEU A 72 5.44 -5.67 9.70
N VAL A 73 5.44 -6.53 10.71
CA VAL A 73 5.31 -7.99 10.57
C VAL A 73 3.97 -8.47 11.09
N HIS A 74 3.59 -8.02 12.27
CA HIS A 74 2.34 -8.41 12.92
C HIS A 74 1.29 -7.34 12.69
N TRP A 75 0.27 -7.69 11.93
CA TRP A 75 -0.80 -6.79 11.52
C TRP A 75 -2.13 -7.19 12.17
N GLU A 76 -2.82 -6.21 12.74
CA GLU A 76 -4.18 -6.35 13.24
C GLU A 76 -5.15 -5.50 12.42
N SER A 77 -6.35 -6.01 12.18
CA SER A 77 -7.39 -5.27 11.47
C SER A 77 -8.11 -4.33 12.45
N LEU A 78 -8.19 -3.06 12.10
CA LEU A 78 -9.02 -2.07 12.77
C LEU A 78 -10.36 -1.84 12.05
N GLY A 79 -10.70 -2.69 11.07
CA GLY A 79 -11.92 -2.57 10.28
C GLY A 79 -11.73 -1.69 9.05
N GLY A 80 -12.53 -0.65 8.92
CA GLY A 80 -12.46 0.29 7.80
C GLY A 80 -12.89 1.70 8.19
N ILE A 81 -12.47 2.67 7.40
CA ILE A 81 -12.59 4.10 7.72
C ILE A 81 -13.94 4.68 7.31
N LEU A 82 -14.46 4.26 6.15
CA LEU A 82 -15.61 4.90 5.50
C LEU A 82 -16.89 4.04 5.65
N ASP A 83 -17.58 4.20 6.75
CA ASP A 83 -18.78 3.43 7.11
C ASP A 83 -20.08 3.97 6.53
N LYS A 84 -20.09 5.24 6.07
CA LYS A 84 -21.30 5.96 5.64
C LYS A 84 -21.43 6.10 4.12
N LEU A 85 -20.59 5.42 3.35
CA LEU A 85 -20.66 5.49 1.89
C LEU A 85 -21.91 4.81 1.35
N ASP A 86 -22.58 5.45 0.39
CA ASP A 86 -23.63 4.82 -0.41
C ASP A 86 -23.05 4.29 -1.71
N LEU A 87 -22.83 2.99 -1.76
CA LEU A 87 -22.29 2.28 -2.94
C LEU A 87 -23.38 1.54 -3.73
N ARG A 88 -24.66 1.79 -3.44
CA ARG A 88 -25.77 1.16 -4.18
C ARG A 88 -25.76 1.60 -5.64
N GLY A 89 -25.87 0.63 -6.54
CA GLY A 89 -25.87 0.88 -7.99
C GLY A 89 -24.50 1.11 -8.60
N ILE A 90 -23.42 1.05 -7.81
CA ILE A 90 -22.04 1.08 -8.31
C ILE A 90 -21.77 -0.22 -9.08
N PRO A 91 -21.20 -0.14 -10.30
CA PRO A 91 -20.92 -1.32 -11.12
C PRO A 91 -19.82 -2.18 -10.48
N GLU A 92 -19.72 -3.44 -10.91
CA GLU A 92 -18.61 -4.31 -10.56
C GLU A 92 -17.25 -3.63 -10.83
N SER A 93 -16.31 -3.78 -9.93
CA SER A 93 -15.00 -3.11 -9.92
C SER A 93 -15.05 -1.57 -9.78
N GLY A 94 -16.20 -1.00 -9.54
CA GLY A 94 -16.34 0.40 -9.09
C GLY A 94 -16.21 0.52 -7.56
N GLY A 95 -16.67 1.66 -7.01
CA GLY A 95 -16.61 1.94 -5.57
C GLY A 95 -15.29 2.57 -5.14
N VAL A 96 -14.76 2.17 -3.98
CA VAL A 96 -13.59 2.80 -3.36
C VAL A 96 -12.31 2.24 -3.94
N TRP A 97 -11.61 3.09 -4.70
CA TRP A 97 -10.31 2.79 -5.30
C TRP A 97 -9.17 3.26 -4.39
N ALA A 98 -7.93 3.18 -4.90
CA ALA A 98 -6.71 3.38 -4.13
C ALA A 98 -6.76 4.58 -3.19
N PRO A 99 -6.60 4.35 -1.88
CA PRO A 99 -6.47 5.40 -0.88
C PRO A 99 -5.02 5.81 -0.71
N ASP A 100 -4.81 7.06 -0.29
CA ASP A 100 -3.53 7.52 0.25
C ASP A 100 -3.75 8.07 1.66
N LEU A 101 -3.06 7.47 2.64
CA LEU A 101 -3.10 7.84 4.04
C LEU A 101 -1.79 8.50 4.42
N THR A 102 -1.87 9.72 4.94
CA THR A 102 -0.72 10.45 5.46
C THR A 102 -0.96 10.90 6.89
N TYR A 103 0.14 11.13 7.64
CA TYR A 103 0.09 11.70 8.98
C TYR A 103 0.94 12.97 9.00
N ALA A 104 0.30 14.10 9.27
CA ALA A 104 0.97 15.39 9.32
C ALA A 104 0.29 16.33 10.31
N ASN A 105 1.09 17.15 11.02
CA ASN A 105 0.61 18.14 11.96
C ASN A 105 -0.32 17.60 13.07
N GLY A 106 -0.10 16.34 13.48
CA GLY A 106 -0.89 15.68 14.52
C GLY A 106 -2.26 15.18 14.07
N GLU A 107 -2.49 15.07 12.77
CA GLU A 107 -3.72 14.56 12.17
C GLU A 107 -3.42 13.52 11.08
N PHE A 108 -4.32 12.55 10.93
CA PHE A 108 -4.39 11.64 9.80
C PHE A 108 -5.21 12.28 8.67
N TRP A 109 -4.74 12.11 7.45
CA TRP A 109 -5.33 12.63 6.24
C TRP A 109 -5.49 11.49 5.25
N LEU A 110 -6.71 11.22 4.83
CA LEU A 110 -7.04 10.17 3.88
C LEU A 110 -7.65 10.79 2.64
N VAL A 111 -7.01 10.59 1.49
CA VAL A 111 -7.61 10.87 0.18
C VAL A 111 -7.95 9.55 -0.51
N TYR A 112 -9.07 9.53 -1.23
CA TYR A 112 -9.57 8.32 -1.89
C TYR A 112 -10.45 8.67 -3.09
N SER A 113 -10.63 7.72 -3.99
CA SER A 113 -11.55 7.83 -5.13
C SER A 113 -12.81 7.01 -4.91
N VAL A 114 -13.94 7.49 -5.39
CA VAL A 114 -15.17 6.70 -5.56
C VAL A 114 -15.48 6.61 -7.05
N ALA A 115 -15.24 5.44 -7.64
CA ALA A 115 -15.48 5.19 -9.05
C ALA A 115 -16.92 4.70 -9.28
N LYS A 116 -17.70 5.46 -10.02
CA LYS A 116 -19.09 5.12 -10.39
C LYS A 116 -19.19 4.54 -11.80
N THR A 117 -18.18 4.78 -12.64
CA THR A 117 -18.01 4.13 -13.94
C THR A 117 -16.60 3.63 -14.14
N VAL A 118 -16.42 2.45 -14.72
CA VAL A 118 -15.12 1.78 -14.86
C VAL A 118 -14.67 1.62 -16.31
N SER A 119 -15.51 1.92 -17.29
CA SER A 119 -15.22 1.72 -18.71
C SER A 119 -15.58 2.94 -19.56
N GLY A 120 -14.98 3.02 -20.76
CA GLY A 120 -15.24 4.09 -21.73
C GLY A 120 -14.58 5.42 -21.39
N ALA A 121 -14.84 6.43 -22.21
CA ALA A 121 -14.28 7.77 -22.08
C ALA A 121 -15.01 8.63 -21.03
N PHE A 122 -16.25 8.31 -20.75
CA PHE A 122 -17.03 9.01 -19.72
C PHE A 122 -16.71 8.40 -18.36
N LYS A 123 -15.85 9.08 -17.60
CA LYS A 123 -15.44 8.67 -16.27
C LYS A 123 -16.19 9.48 -15.23
N ASP A 124 -16.90 8.78 -14.36
CA ASP A 124 -17.50 9.34 -13.16
C ASP A 124 -16.74 8.79 -11.95
N VAL A 125 -15.66 9.48 -11.60
CA VAL A 125 -14.77 9.15 -10.48
C VAL A 125 -14.54 10.41 -9.69
N ASP A 126 -15.11 10.47 -8.49
CA ASP A 126 -14.93 11.57 -7.57
C ASP A 126 -13.81 11.27 -6.57
N ASN A 127 -12.98 12.27 -6.28
CA ASN A 127 -11.94 12.19 -5.27
C ASN A 127 -12.37 12.98 -4.04
N TYR A 128 -12.04 12.46 -2.86
CA TYR A 128 -12.43 13.02 -1.58
C TYR A 128 -11.26 13.06 -0.61
N LEU A 129 -11.34 13.95 0.38
CA LEU A 129 -10.46 14.06 1.52
C LEU A 129 -11.30 13.96 2.80
N VAL A 130 -10.85 13.11 3.74
CA VAL A 130 -11.29 13.12 5.14
C VAL A 130 -10.07 13.17 6.06
N ARG A 131 -10.26 13.67 7.29
CA ARG A 131 -9.18 13.78 8.27
C ARG A 131 -9.67 13.48 9.68
N ALA A 132 -8.75 12.99 10.53
CA ALA A 132 -9.02 12.71 11.92
C ALA A 132 -7.76 12.91 12.77
N ARG A 133 -7.92 13.22 14.05
CA ARG A 133 -6.81 13.27 15.00
C ARG A 133 -6.41 11.89 15.50
N ASP A 134 -7.41 11.03 15.63
CA ASP A 134 -7.25 9.63 16.00
C ASP A 134 -7.53 8.76 14.76
N ILE A 135 -6.75 7.73 14.56
CA ILE A 135 -6.89 6.85 13.39
C ILE A 135 -8.26 6.11 13.39
N GLU A 136 -8.79 5.82 14.55
CA GLU A 136 -10.13 5.22 14.72
C GLU A 136 -11.25 6.27 14.62
N GLY A 137 -10.91 7.55 14.41
CA GLY A 137 -11.85 8.64 14.23
C GLY A 137 -12.20 9.42 15.50
N PRO A 138 -13.26 10.24 15.49
CA PRO A 138 -14.17 10.41 14.35
C PRO A 138 -13.49 11.09 13.16
N TRP A 139 -13.74 10.57 11.97
CA TRP A 139 -13.32 11.18 10.71
C TRP A 139 -14.25 12.33 10.32
N SER A 140 -13.68 13.35 9.68
CA SER A 140 -14.43 14.51 9.21
C SER A 140 -15.44 14.15 8.13
N GLU A 141 -16.39 15.07 7.87
CA GLU A 141 -17.18 15.00 6.64
C GLU A 141 -16.25 15.08 5.41
N PRO A 142 -16.57 14.36 4.32
CA PRO A 142 -15.75 14.34 3.12
C PRO A 142 -15.72 15.70 2.41
N VAL A 143 -14.52 16.17 2.06
CA VAL A 143 -14.31 17.31 1.18
C VAL A 143 -14.13 16.79 -0.25
N LEU A 144 -14.98 17.23 -1.18
CA LEU A 144 -14.88 16.86 -2.59
C LEU A 144 -13.69 17.57 -3.24
N LEU A 145 -12.75 16.78 -3.80
CA LEU A 145 -11.57 17.26 -4.53
C LEU A 145 -11.80 17.33 -6.05
N GLY A 146 -12.95 16.87 -6.52
CA GLY A 146 -13.36 16.85 -7.92
C GLY A 146 -13.02 15.55 -8.65
N ALA A 147 -13.41 15.51 -9.94
CA ALA A 147 -13.33 14.34 -10.82
C ALA A 147 -12.21 14.48 -11.88
N LYS A 148 -11.00 14.87 -11.50
CA LYS A 148 -9.90 15.20 -12.43
C LYS A 148 -9.02 13.98 -12.80
N GLY A 149 -9.17 12.89 -12.09
CA GLY A 149 -8.39 11.66 -12.21
C GLY A 149 -8.82 10.67 -11.14
N PHE A 150 -7.92 9.79 -10.73
CA PHE A 150 -8.14 8.75 -9.73
C PHE A 150 -6.85 8.51 -8.96
N ASP A 151 -6.83 7.57 -8.01
CA ASP A 151 -5.66 7.26 -7.18
C ASP A 151 -5.00 8.54 -6.63
N PRO A 152 -5.71 9.33 -5.82
CA PRO A 152 -5.19 10.60 -5.34
C PRO A 152 -4.05 10.39 -4.35
N CYS A 153 -3.00 11.22 -4.44
CA CYS A 153 -1.95 11.32 -3.44
C CYS A 153 -1.96 12.73 -2.83
N LEU A 154 -1.85 12.81 -1.51
CA LEU A 154 -1.77 14.08 -0.78
C LEU A 154 -0.34 14.34 -0.33
N VAL A 155 0.23 15.46 -0.76
CA VAL A 155 1.58 15.87 -0.37
C VAL A 155 1.51 17.09 0.53
N HIS A 156 2.13 16.99 1.71
CA HIS A 156 2.27 18.09 2.67
C HIS A 156 3.59 18.82 2.39
N ALA A 157 3.52 19.96 1.68
CA ALA A 157 4.66 20.82 1.44
C ALA A 157 4.71 21.97 2.48
N GLN A 158 5.86 22.65 2.58
CA GLN A 158 6.05 23.74 3.55
C GLN A 158 5.08 24.91 3.33
N ASP A 159 4.69 25.15 2.08
CA ASP A 159 3.83 26.26 1.65
C ASP A 159 2.35 25.85 1.45
N GLY A 160 1.99 24.60 1.73
CA GLY A 160 0.62 24.10 1.63
C GLY A 160 0.54 22.68 1.12
N CYS A 161 -0.67 22.19 0.86
CA CYS A 161 -0.89 20.85 0.38
C CYS A 161 -0.94 20.78 -1.14
N ARG A 162 -0.52 19.66 -1.69
CA ARG A 162 -0.62 19.33 -3.11
C ARG A 162 -1.46 18.07 -3.29
N LEU A 163 -2.26 18.06 -4.35
CA LEU A 163 -2.99 16.88 -4.81
C LEU A 163 -2.33 16.37 -6.08
N VAL A 164 -1.95 15.08 -6.11
CA VAL A 164 -1.40 14.43 -7.31
C VAL A 164 -2.37 13.38 -7.81
N LEU A 165 -2.63 13.39 -9.10
CA LEU A 165 -3.58 12.49 -9.76
C LEU A 165 -3.03 12.07 -11.13
N PRO A 166 -3.16 10.79 -11.55
CA PRO A 166 -3.12 10.42 -12.95
C PRO A 166 -4.36 10.97 -13.65
N GLN A 167 -4.19 11.53 -14.83
CA GLN A 167 -5.30 12.11 -15.59
C GLN A 167 -5.53 11.32 -16.87
N TRP A 168 -6.80 10.95 -17.12
CA TRP A 168 -7.19 10.45 -18.43
C TRP A 168 -7.17 11.54 -19.49
N ASP A 169 -6.70 11.19 -20.68
CA ASP A 169 -6.76 12.01 -21.86
C ASP A 169 -7.19 11.17 -23.07
N TRP A 170 -8.41 11.34 -23.50
CA TRP A 170 -9.03 10.58 -24.57
C TRP A 170 -8.94 11.27 -25.92
N ARG A 171 -8.19 12.39 -26.03
CA ARG A 171 -8.01 13.06 -27.30
C ARG A 171 -7.28 12.13 -28.27
N PRO A 172 -7.72 12.05 -29.55
CA PRO A 172 -7.10 11.17 -30.55
C PRO A 172 -5.82 11.79 -31.11
N LEU A 173 -4.79 11.95 -30.27
CA LEU A 173 -3.49 12.48 -30.66
C LEU A 173 -2.56 11.34 -31.07
N GLU A 174 -1.76 11.53 -32.12
CA GLU A 174 -0.78 10.55 -32.57
C GLU A 174 0.27 10.28 -31.47
N GLY A 175 0.61 9.02 -31.24
CA GLY A 175 1.54 8.61 -30.19
C GLY A 175 1.03 8.81 -28.76
N HIS A 176 -0.23 9.20 -28.59
CA HIS A 176 -0.83 9.48 -27.31
C HIS A 176 -1.48 8.21 -26.71
N TYR A 177 -1.06 7.85 -25.52
CA TYR A 177 -1.77 6.88 -24.67
C TYR A 177 -2.84 7.62 -23.87
N LYS A 178 -3.93 6.96 -23.50
CA LYS A 178 -5.12 7.57 -22.88
C LYS A 178 -4.87 8.27 -21.51
N PHE A 179 -3.64 8.62 -21.22
CA PHE A 179 -3.23 9.30 -19.99
C PHE A 179 -2.35 10.52 -20.31
N ASN A 180 -2.54 11.55 -19.51
CA ASN A 180 -1.80 12.80 -19.57
C ASN A 180 -0.63 12.86 -18.56
N GLY A 181 -0.23 11.72 -18.02
CA GLY A 181 0.77 11.62 -16.96
C GLY A 181 0.21 11.95 -15.56
N LEU A 182 1.12 12.13 -14.62
CA LEU A 182 0.80 12.53 -13.25
C LEU A 182 0.80 14.05 -13.15
N LEU A 183 -0.34 14.60 -12.74
CA LEU A 183 -0.55 16.04 -12.58
C LEU A 183 -0.62 16.40 -11.11
N MET A 184 0.12 17.44 -10.72
CA MET A 184 0.09 18.02 -9.39
C MET A 184 -0.69 19.33 -9.40
N TYR A 185 -1.48 19.54 -8.37
CA TYR A 185 -2.32 20.72 -8.14
C TYR A 185 -2.04 21.31 -6.77
N ASP A 186 -1.99 22.63 -6.64
CA ASP A 186 -2.18 23.27 -5.34
C ASP A 186 -3.58 22.92 -4.81
N LEU A 187 -3.69 22.66 -3.51
CA LEU A 187 -4.94 22.20 -2.91
C LEU A 187 -5.30 23.05 -1.68
N ASP A 188 -6.48 23.67 -1.73
CA ASP A 188 -7.15 24.16 -0.52
C ASP A 188 -7.91 22.99 0.13
N VAL A 189 -7.35 22.43 1.18
CA VAL A 189 -7.88 21.27 1.88
C VAL A 189 -9.23 21.49 2.58
N ASN A 190 -9.64 22.73 2.78
CA ASN A 190 -10.92 23.04 3.43
C ASN A 190 -12.07 23.13 2.43
N THR A 191 -11.78 23.54 1.21
CA THR A 191 -12.80 23.72 0.17
C THR A 191 -12.71 22.70 -0.98
N GLY A 192 -11.60 21.95 -1.06
CA GLY A 192 -11.30 21.05 -2.17
C GLY A 192 -10.93 21.77 -3.48
N LYS A 193 -10.82 23.09 -3.47
CA LYS A 193 -10.43 23.85 -4.66
C LYS A 193 -8.96 23.60 -5.00
N THR A 194 -8.70 23.43 -6.29
CA THR A 194 -7.36 23.20 -6.82
C THR A 194 -6.94 24.33 -7.76
N GLY A 195 -5.64 24.63 -7.77
CA GLY A 195 -5.01 25.50 -8.76
C GLY A 195 -4.91 24.86 -10.15
N ASP A 196 -4.12 25.49 -11.02
CA ASP A 196 -3.76 24.94 -12.33
C ASP A 196 -2.78 23.77 -12.18
N PRO A 197 -2.87 22.74 -13.03
CA PRO A 197 -2.02 21.56 -12.93
C PRO A 197 -0.61 21.80 -13.47
N VAL A 198 0.36 21.17 -12.82
CA VAL A 198 1.71 20.97 -13.33
C VAL A 198 1.91 19.48 -13.61
N ARG A 199 2.39 19.12 -14.82
CA ARG A 199 2.78 17.75 -15.08
C ARG A 199 4.14 17.48 -14.44
N ILE A 200 4.16 16.58 -13.47
CA ILE A 200 5.37 16.25 -12.71
C ILE A 200 6.06 14.98 -13.21
N PHE A 201 5.33 14.11 -13.88
CA PHE A 201 5.85 12.83 -14.39
C PHE A 201 4.97 12.30 -15.52
N ASP A 202 5.54 11.45 -16.38
CA ASP A 202 4.79 10.81 -17.47
C ASP A 202 4.86 9.27 -17.33
N HIS A 203 5.97 8.67 -17.74
CA HIS A 203 6.26 7.23 -17.63
C HIS A 203 7.77 6.99 -17.77
N THR A 204 8.22 5.75 -17.44
CA THR A 204 9.67 5.45 -17.41
C THR A 204 10.27 4.96 -18.72
N GLY A 205 9.51 4.49 -19.67
CA GLY A 205 10.00 3.91 -20.92
C GLY A 205 9.69 4.73 -22.15
N ASP A 206 10.13 4.26 -23.33
CA ASP A 206 9.85 4.90 -24.62
C ASP A 206 8.42 4.63 -25.11
N THR A 207 7.76 3.61 -24.56
CA THR A 207 6.37 3.27 -24.91
C THR A 207 5.42 3.80 -23.86
N PRO A 208 4.51 4.71 -24.22
CA PRO A 208 3.50 5.21 -23.32
C PRO A 208 2.65 4.10 -22.71
N CYS A 209 2.45 4.15 -21.40
CA CYS A 209 1.65 3.20 -20.66
C CYS A 209 0.83 3.90 -19.58
N VAL A 210 -0.05 3.15 -18.91
CA VAL A 210 -0.68 3.64 -17.69
C VAL A 210 0.38 3.93 -16.65
N CYS A 211 0.32 5.12 -16.05
CA CYS A 211 1.07 5.50 -14.87
C CYS A 211 0.07 6.03 -13.85
N GLU A 212 -0.09 5.31 -12.75
CA GLU A 212 -1.14 5.50 -11.74
C GLU A 212 -0.59 5.29 -10.32
N GLY A 213 -1.42 5.41 -9.29
CA GLY A 213 -1.03 5.15 -7.91
C GLY A 213 0.18 5.95 -7.43
N PRO A 214 0.21 7.29 -7.60
CA PRO A 214 1.34 8.09 -7.16
C PRO A 214 1.42 8.14 -5.64
N HIS A 215 2.64 8.06 -5.10
CA HIS A 215 2.97 8.40 -3.72
C HIS A 215 4.23 9.24 -3.71
N ILE A 216 4.22 10.36 -2.98
CA ILE A 216 5.38 11.26 -2.88
C ILE A 216 5.83 11.36 -1.43
N MET A 217 7.14 11.21 -1.22
CA MET A 217 7.79 11.37 0.07
C MET A 217 9.08 12.19 -0.07
N GLU A 218 9.50 12.81 1.02
CA GLU A 218 10.80 13.49 1.10
C GLU A 218 11.83 12.61 1.82
N HIS A 219 13.05 12.53 1.24
CA HIS A 219 14.19 11.85 1.86
C HIS A 219 15.50 12.51 1.37
N ASP A 220 16.40 12.85 2.31
CA ASP A 220 17.72 13.46 2.04
C ASP A 220 17.65 14.68 1.07
N GLY A 221 16.64 15.53 1.24
CA GLY A 221 16.44 16.75 0.43
C GLY A 221 16.07 16.48 -1.02
N TRP A 222 15.51 15.32 -1.30
CA TRP A 222 14.84 14.96 -2.54
C TRP A 222 13.39 14.57 -2.27
N PHE A 223 12.50 14.92 -3.21
CA PHE A 223 11.17 14.35 -3.31
C PHE A 223 11.22 13.13 -4.19
N TYR A 224 10.80 11.98 -3.67
CA TYR A 224 10.69 10.72 -4.39
C TYR A 224 9.22 10.45 -4.71
N LEU A 225 8.99 10.16 -5.98
CA LEU A 225 7.71 9.68 -6.49
C LEU A 225 7.81 8.17 -6.70
N LEU A 226 6.90 7.43 -6.11
CA LEU A 226 6.60 6.06 -6.51
C LEU A 226 5.30 6.08 -7.32
N ALA A 227 5.26 5.29 -8.37
CA ALA A 227 4.07 5.16 -9.20
C ALA A 227 3.93 3.73 -9.73
N ALA A 228 2.72 3.35 -10.07
CA ALA A 228 2.43 2.07 -10.70
C ALA A 228 2.40 2.23 -12.23
N GLU A 229 3.08 1.34 -12.93
CA GLU A 229 3.03 1.26 -14.40
C GLU A 229 2.59 -0.11 -14.88
N GLY A 230 2.12 -0.18 -16.13
CA GLY A 230 1.75 -1.42 -16.81
C GLY A 230 0.34 -1.92 -16.52
N GLY A 231 -0.46 -1.17 -15.76
CA GLY A 231 -1.80 -1.57 -15.33
C GLY A 231 -1.78 -2.82 -14.44
N THR A 232 -2.93 -3.29 -13.99
CA THR A 232 -3.07 -4.39 -13.00
C THR A 232 -2.81 -5.80 -13.55
N GLY A 233 -2.19 -5.90 -14.73
CA GLY A 233 -1.83 -7.17 -15.39
C GLY A 233 -0.49 -7.75 -14.96
N VAL A 234 0.02 -8.72 -15.74
CA VAL A 234 1.31 -9.40 -15.48
C VAL A 234 2.52 -8.48 -15.63
N ASN A 235 2.37 -7.36 -16.31
CA ASN A 235 3.42 -6.34 -16.49
C ASN A 235 3.37 -5.21 -15.44
N HIS A 236 2.51 -5.34 -14.44
CA HIS A 236 2.40 -4.38 -13.35
C HIS A 236 3.72 -4.23 -12.61
N ARG A 237 4.09 -2.99 -12.28
CA ARG A 237 5.38 -2.68 -11.65
C ARG A 237 5.31 -1.39 -10.84
N THR A 238 6.14 -1.27 -9.82
CA THR A 238 6.41 -0.01 -9.13
C THR A 238 7.64 0.63 -9.74
N VAL A 239 7.51 1.88 -10.17
CA VAL A 239 8.61 2.71 -10.66
C VAL A 239 8.91 3.84 -9.69
N VAL A 240 10.15 4.34 -9.73
CA VAL A 240 10.61 5.44 -8.88
C VAL A 240 11.15 6.56 -9.75
N ALA A 241 10.86 7.79 -9.33
CA ALA A 241 11.46 9.00 -9.89
C ALA A 241 11.74 9.99 -8.74
N ARG A 242 12.56 11.02 -8.97
CA ARG A 242 12.83 12.03 -7.95
C ARG A 242 12.99 13.43 -8.52
N SER A 243 12.73 14.44 -7.69
CA SER A 243 12.93 15.86 -8.00
C SER A 243 13.53 16.59 -6.79
N ARG A 244 14.18 17.75 -7.04
CA ARG A 244 14.65 18.63 -5.97
C ARG A 244 13.56 19.54 -5.42
N THR A 245 12.50 19.75 -6.15
CA THR A 245 11.34 20.54 -5.73
C THR A 245 10.08 19.71 -5.84
N VAL A 246 9.11 19.96 -4.99
CA VAL A 246 7.87 19.17 -4.92
C VAL A 246 7.09 19.21 -6.23
N ASP A 247 7.07 20.36 -6.88
CA ASP A 247 6.37 20.66 -8.13
C ASP A 247 7.25 20.53 -9.39
N GLY A 248 8.52 20.13 -9.22
CA GLY A 248 9.43 19.90 -10.33
C GLY A 248 9.09 18.64 -11.13
N TYR A 249 9.69 18.52 -12.33
CA TYR A 249 9.61 17.28 -13.09
C TYR A 249 10.48 16.20 -12.42
N TYR A 250 9.89 15.03 -12.17
CA TYR A 250 10.57 13.92 -11.50
C TYR A 250 11.35 13.08 -12.51
N VAL A 251 12.67 12.99 -12.29
CA VAL A 251 13.58 12.22 -13.16
C VAL A 251 13.51 10.75 -12.77
N PRO A 252 13.27 9.84 -13.73
CA PRO A 252 13.20 8.40 -13.46
C PRO A 252 14.48 7.83 -12.85
N MET A 253 14.33 6.89 -11.93
CA MET A 253 15.43 6.10 -11.37
C MET A 253 16.13 5.30 -12.48
N PRO A 254 17.46 5.35 -12.59
CA PRO A 254 18.20 4.43 -13.46
C PRO A 254 17.94 2.98 -13.08
N GLY A 255 17.57 2.15 -14.06
CA GLY A 255 17.29 0.73 -13.84
C GLY A 255 15.93 0.44 -13.16
N ASN A 256 14.93 1.34 -13.34
CA ASN A 256 13.53 1.00 -13.05
C ASN A 256 13.14 -0.35 -13.71
N PRO A 257 12.18 -1.10 -13.14
CA PRO A 257 11.37 -0.80 -11.97
C PRO A 257 12.04 -1.13 -10.63
N LEU A 258 11.48 -0.58 -9.54
CA LEU A 258 11.84 -0.97 -8.16
C LEU A 258 11.30 -2.37 -7.84
N VAL A 259 10.03 -2.63 -8.14
CA VAL A 259 9.37 -3.92 -7.93
C VAL A 259 8.66 -4.33 -9.22
N SER A 260 8.91 -5.55 -9.67
CA SER A 260 8.20 -6.19 -10.78
C SER A 260 8.40 -7.70 -10.78
N ALA A 261 7.33 -8.45 -10.99
CA ALA A 261 7.38 -9.89 -11.25
C ALA A 261 7.34 -10.24 -12.74
N ALA A 262 7.33 -9.25 -13.63
CA ALA A 262 7.23 -9.45 -15.07
C ALA A 262 8.44 -10.23 -15.60
N GLY A 263 8.19 -11.35 -16.27
CA GLY A 263 9.25 -12.20 -16.84
C GLY A 263 10.05 -13.02 -15.84
N THR A 264 9.64 -13.05 -14.56
CA THR A 264 10.29 -13.82 -13.50
C THR A 264 9.49 -15.09 -13.16
N ALA A 265 10.09 -15.95 -12.31
CA ALA A 265 9.44 -17.12 -11.74
C ALA A 265 8.81 -16.84 -10.35
N SER A 266 8.76 -15.60 -9.91
CA SER A 266 8.21 -15.23 -8.62
C SER A 266 6.78 -15.77 -8.44
N PRO A 267 6.44 -16.34 -7.28
CA PRO A 267 5.07 -16.68 -6.94
C PRO A 267 4.19 -15.43 -6.72
N LEU A 268 4.80 -14.28 -6.46
CA LEU A 268 4.12 -12.99 -6.22
C LEU A 268 4.02 -12.22 -7.54
N ILE A 269 3.10 -12.61 -8.40
CA ILE A 269 2.90 -11.96 -9.70
C ILE A 269 2.11 -10.64 -9.59
N LYS A 270 2.09 -9.86 -10.67
CA LYS A 270 1.38 -8.57 -10.77
C LYS A 270 1.82 -7.55 -9.72
N SER A 271 3.07 -7.64 -9.26
CA SER A 271 3.59 -6.81 -8.18
C SER A 271 3.85 -5.39 -8.65
N GLY A 272 3.30 -4.43 -7.92
CA GLY A 272 3.38 -3.01 -8.19
C GLY A 272 2.49 -2.21 -7.25
N HIS A 273 2.41 -0.88 -7.44
CA HIS A 273 1.56 0.04 -6.67
C HIS A 273 1.83 -0.03 -5.16
N GLY A 274 2.46 0.99 -4.63
CA GLY A 274 2.76 1.10 -3.22
C GLY A 274 3.74 2.24 -2.91
N ASN A 275 4.11 2.36 -1.65
CA ASN A 275 4.94 3.44 -1.16
C ASN A 275 6.03 2.94 -0.20
N LEU A 276 6.84 3.87 0.32
CA LEU A 276 7.97 3.61 1.22
C LEU A 276 7.73 4.20 2.60
N VAL A 277 8.18 3.48 3.64
CA VAL A 277 8.32 4.02 5.00
C VAL A 277 9.63 3.57 5.63
N GLU A 278 10.11 4.35 6.59
CA GLU A 278 11.19 3.93 7.48
C GLU A 278 10.64 3.03 8.58
N GLY A 279 11.23 1.84 8.73
CA GLY A 279 10.86 0.85 9.72
C GLY A 279 11.37 1.18 11.13
N PRO A 280 11.02 0.33 12.14
CA PRO A 280 11.37 0.57 13.53
C PRO A 280 12.87 0.42 13.81
N ASP A 281 13.58 -0.26 12.95
CA ASP A 281 15.05 -0.47 13.02
C ASP A 281 15.85 0.56 12.19
N GLY A 282 15.17 1.57 11.61
CA GLY A 282 15.76 2.56 10.72
C GLY A 282 16.03 2.05 9.30
N ALA A 283 15.72 0.79 9.00
CA ALA A 283 15.70 0.30 7.63
C ALA A 283 14.44 0.75 6.92
N TRP A 284 14.49 0.83 5.60
CA TRP A 284 13.35 1.22 4.79
C TRP A 284 12.58 0.01 4.26
N TYR A 285 11.28 0.16 4.12
CA TYR A 285 10.38 -0.86 3.60
C TYR A 285 9.46 -0.27 2.55
N ALA A 286 9.24 -1.04 1.47
CA ALA A 286 8.25 -0.74 0.45
C ALA A 286 7.04 -1.65 0.64
N CYS A 287 5.82 -1.10 0.67
CA CYS A 287 4.65 -1.91 0.43
C CYS A 287 4.36 -1.97 -1.08
N HIS A 288 3.69 -3.02 -1.51
CA HIS A 288 3.17 -3.14 -2.87
C HIS A 288 2.04 -4.16 -2.94
N LEU A 289 1.15 -4.02 -3.91
CA LEU A 289 0.21 -5.10 -4.19
C LEU A 289 0.91 -6.25 -4.92
N CYS A 290 0.38 -7.45 -4.74
CA CYS A 290 0.76 -8.64 -5.50
C CYS A 290 -0.44 -9.55 -5.70
N ALA A 291 -0.25 -10.65 -6.42
CA ALA A 291 -1.21 -11.73 -6.52
C ALA A 291 -0.49 -13.07 -6.57
N ARG A 292 -1.12 -14.13 -6.04
CA ARG A 292 -0.57 -15.50 -6.12
C ARG A 292 -1.37 -16.33 -7.11
N ARG A 293 -0.67 -16.98 -8.02
CA ARG A 293 -1.28 -17.94 -8.93
C ARG A 293 -1.69 -19.21 -8.20
N LEU A 294 -2.78 -19.80 -8.65
CA LEU A 294 -3.02 -21.22 -8.37
C LEU A 294 -2.00 -22.09 -9.10
N PRO A 295 -1.49 -23.18 -8.50
CA PRO A 295 -0.60 -24.11 -9.18
C PRO A 295 -1.22 -24.62 -10.49
N GLY A 296 -0.48 -24.46 -11.58
CA GLY A 296 -0.92 -24.92 -12.91
C GLY A 296 -2.02 -24.06 -13.57
N ALA A 297 -2.34 -22.88 -13.01
CA ALA A 297 -3.35 -21.96 -13.55
C ALA A 297 -2.82 -20.54 -13.72
N GLU A 298 -3.49 -19.77 -14.57
CA GLU A 298 -3.21 -18.32 -14.74
C GLU A 298 -4.11 -17.43 -13.86
N THR A 299 -4.96 -18.06 -13.05
CA THR A 299 -5.92 -17.36 -12.18
C THR A 299 -5.35 -17.06 -10.81
N CYS A 300 -5.80 -15.94 -10.22
CA CYS A 300 -5.43 -15.47 -8.88
C CYS A 300 -6.73 -15.22 -8.08
N PRO A 301 -7.37 -16.28 -7.55
CA PRO A 301 -8.71 -16.16 -6.96
C PRO A 301 -8.74 -15.36 -5.65
N LEU A 302 -7.60 -15.24 -4.97
CA LEU A 302 -7.51 -14.40 -3.76
C LEU A 302 -7.48 -12.90 -4.08
N GLY A 303 -7.35 -12.54 -5.37
CA GLY A 303 -7.31 -11.16 -5.83
C GLY A 303 -5.94 -10.53 -5.70
N ARG A 304 -5.93 -9.21 -5.40
CA ARG A 304 -4.73 -8.44 -5.10
C ARG A 304 -4.48 -8.45 -3.60
N GLU A 305 -3.30 -8.91 -3.21
CA GLU A 305 -2.83 -9.03 -1.82
C GLU A 305 -1.78 -7.96 -1.55
N SER A 306 -1.44 -7.70 -0.29
CA SER A 306 -0.41 -6.71 0.07
C SER A 306 0.87 -7.38 0.58
N ALA A 307 2.01 -6.95 0.06
CA ALA A 307 3.34 -7.45 0.39
C ALA A 307 4.28 -6.32 0.81
N LEU A 308 5.38 -6.66 1.49
CA LEU A 308 6.43 -5.74 1.89
C LEU A 308 7.79 -6.22 1.39
N GLU A 309 8.65 -5.27 1.02
CA GLU A 309 10.04 -5.50 0.64
C GLU A 309 10.96 -4.65 1.50
N ARG A 310 12.11 -5.21 1.90
CA ARG A 310 13.17 -4.43 2.53
C ARG A 310 13.93 -3.64 1.48
N ILE A 311 14.21 -2.36 1.79
CA ILE A 311 14.85 -1.40 0.89
C ILE A 311 16.23 -1.01 1.39
N GLU A 312 17.17 -0.89 0.47
CA GLU A 312 18.48 -0.26 0.66
C GLU A 312 18.59 0.99 -0.21
N TRP A 313 19.20 2.05 0.34
CA TRP A 313 19.51 3.25 -0.41
C TRP A 313 20.89 3.15 -1.04
N ILE A 314 20.96 3.08 -2.37
CA ILE A 314 22.22 2.97 -3.13
C ILE A 314 22.30 4.16 -4.08
N ASP A 315 23.35 4.97 -3.97
CA ASP A 315 23.56 6.19 -4.75
C ASP A 315 22.36 7.17 -4.70
N GLY A 316 21.70 7.22 -3.53
CA GLY A 316 20.52 8.05 -3.30
C GLY A 316 19.27 7.55 -4.04
N TRP A 317 19.18 6.26 -4.34
CA TRP A 317 17.99 5.61 -4.91
C TRP A 317 17.58 4.39 -4.08
N PRO A 318 16.28 4.18 -3.88
CA PRO A 318 15.81 2.96 -3.20
C PRO A 318 16.01 1.75 -4.12
N ARG A 319 16.44 0.64 -3.54
CA ARG A 319 16.62 -0.66 -4.20
C ARG A 319 16.10 -1.77 -3.31
N LEU A 320 15.63 -2.87 -3.87
CA LEU A 320 15.35 -4.05 -3.07
C LEU A 320 16.65 -4.55 -2.42
N ALA A 321 16.61 -4.83 -1.13
CA ALA A 321 17.80 -5.33 -0.39
C ALA A 321 18.31 -6.67 -0.94
N GLY A 322 17.44 -7.47 -1.56
CA GLY A 322 17.80 -8.70 -2.27
C GLY A 322 18.40 -8.49 -3.65
N GLY A 323 18.48 -7.24 -4.13
CA GLY A 323 18.90 -6.90 -5.48
C GLY A 323 17.82 -7.15 -6.54
N GLY A 324 18.04 -6.59 -7.75
CA GLY A 324 17.08 -6.70 -8.84
C GLY A 324 15.75 -5.98 -8.57
N SER A 325 14.65 -6.52 -9.13
CA SER A 325 13.29 -5.99 -8.95
C SER A 325 12.26 -7.07 -8.66
N GLU A 326 12.68 -8.35 -8.59
CA GLU A 326 11.78 -9.46 -8.32
C GLU A 326 11.30 -9.44 -6.87
N PRO A 327 9.97 -9.48 -6.61
CA PRO A 327 9.43 -9.47 -5.26
C PRO A 327 9.78 -10.76 -4.50
N SER A 328 10.07 -10.62 -3.22
CA SER A 328 10.52 -11.68 -2.33
C SER A 328 9.36 -12.40 -1.66
N ALA A 329 9.35 -13.74 -1.71
CA ALA A 329 8.39 -14.55 -0.94
C ALA A 329 8.67 -14.50 0.57
N VAL A 330 9.92 -14.23 0.95
CA VAL A 330 10.40 -14.15 2.33
C VAL A 330 11.31 -12.95 2.47
N VAL A 331 11.07 -12.15 3.49
CA VAL A 331 11.75 -10.88 3.71
C VAL A 331 12.36 -10.85 5.11
N PRO A 332 13.58 -10.33 5.29
CA PRO A 332 14.14 -10.10 6.62
C PRO A 332 13.24 -9.14 7.41
N ALA A 333 12.85 -9.55 8.62
CA ALA A 333 12.09 -8.71 9.53
C ALA A 333 12.95 -7.55 10.06
N PRO A 334 12.33 -6.46 10.56
CA PRO A 334 13.05 -5.44 11.28
C PRO A 334 13.88 -6.01 12.44
N MET A 335 15.05 -5.43 12.70
CA MET A 335 15.94 -5.92 13.75
C MET A 335 15.24 -5.93 15.12
N GLY A 336 15.34 -7.04 15.81
CA GLY A 336 14.71 -7.24 17.13
C GLY A 336 13.26 -7.74 17.07
N VAL A 337 12.68 -7.84 15.88
CA VAL A 337 11.33 -8.41 15.69
C VAL A 337 11.44 -9.92 15.47
N VAL A 338 10.64 -10.69 16.22
CA VAL A 338 10.52 -12.14 16.06
C VAL A 338 9.32 -12.44 15.19
N ALA A 339 9.55 -12.75 13.93
CA ALA A 339 8.51 -12.95 12.92
C ALA A 339 8.03 -14.42 12.80
N GLY A 340 8.17 -15.22 13.83
CA GLY A 340 7.80 -16.64 13.79
C GLY A 340 8.82 -17.54 13.07
N THR A 341 8.43 -18.77 12.71
CA THR A 341 9.31 -19.81 12.16
C THR A 341 9.32 -19.84 10.63
N VAL A 342 9.36 -18.70 9.98
CA VAL A 342 9.55 -18.65 8.51
C VAL A 342 11.04 -18.69 8.22
N THR A 343 11.46 -19.59 7.33
CA THR A 343 12.85 -19.72 6.87
C THR A 343 13.00 -19.16 5.46
N GLU A 344 14.21 -18.77 5.06
CA GLU A 344 14.51 -18.35 3.67
C GLU A 344 14.01 -19.33 2.60
N SER A 345 13.87 -20.60 2.96
CA SER A 345 13.35 -21.65 2.06
C SER A 345 11.82 -21.71 2.00
N TYR A 346 11.11 -20.86 2.77
CA TYR A 346 9.66 -20.82 2.74
C TYR A 346 9.16 -20.51 1.33
N ARG A 347 8.22 -21.32 0.87
CA ARG A 347 7.45 -21.04 -0.33
C ARG A 347 6.03 -20.75 0.10
N PRO A 348 5.40 -19.67 -0.41
CA PRO A 348 4.00 -19.39 -0.10
C PRO A 348 3.17 -20.63 -0.30
N ASP A 349 2.35 -20.99 0.70
CA ASP A 349 1.46 -22.13 0.61
C ASP A 349 0.41 -21.85 -0.47
N THR A 350 0.52 -22.58 -1.56
CA THR A 350 -0.47 -22.59 -2.65
C THR A 350 -1.46 -23.75 -2.52
N SER A 351 -1.44 -24.50 -1.41
CA SER A 351 -2.31 -25.65 -1.19
C SER A 351 -3.80 -25.29 -1.14
N TYR A 352 -4.15 -24.04 -0.82
CA TYR A 352 -5.51 -23.53 -0.98
C TYR A 352 -6.04 -23.71 -2.41
N ALA A 353 -5.14 -23.69 -3.39
CA ALA A 353 -5.46 -23.84 -4.79
C ALA A 353 -5.99 -25.22 -5.16
N THR A 354 -5.58 -26.26 -4.45
CA THR A 354 -6.02 -27.63 -4.75
C THR A 354 -7.41 -27.94 -4.22
N SER A 355 -7.90 -27.19 -3.22
CA SER A 355 -9.25 -27.35 -2.67
C SER A 355 -10.34 -26.68 -3.54
N PHE A 356 -9.94 -25.80 -4.48
CA PHE A 356 -10.83 -25.11 -5.42
C PHE A 356 -10.68 -25.56 -6.87
N ALA A 357 -10.06 -26.71 -7.11
CA ALA A 357 -10.12 -27.30 -8.46
C ALA A 357 -11.60 -27.45 -8.84
N PRO A 358 -12.08 -26.83 -9.94
CA PRO A 358 -13.46 -26.99 -10.34
C PRO A 358 -13.73 -28.49 -10.54
N ALA A 359 -14.75 -29.00 -9.87
CA ALA A 359 -15.27 -30.31 -10.20
C ALA A 359 -15.53 -30.32 -11.70
N ALA A 360 -14.91 -31.25 -12.42
CA ALA A 360 -15.12 -31.37 -13.85
C ALA A 360 -16.64 -31.50 -14.08
N ILE A 361 -17.24 -30.45 -14.64
CA ILE A 361 -18.62 -30.52 -15.10
C ILE A 361 -18.58 -31.43 -16.32
N SER A 362 -18.82 -32.70 -16.11
CA SER A 362 -19.10 -33.63 -17.17
C SER A 362 -20.48 -33.29 -17.75
N GLY A 363 -20.48 -32.32 -18.68
CA GLY A 363 -21.66 -31.96 -19.46
C GLY A 363 -21.98 -33.06 -20.42
N ALA A 364 -22.81 -33.99 -20.01
CA ALA A 364 -23.54 -34.82 -20.96
C ALA A 364 -24.46 -33.87 -21.76
N ARG A 365 -24.07 -33.58 -22.99
CA ARG A 365 -25.02 -33.11 -24.00
C ARG A 365 -25.80 -34.34 -24.47
N ASN A 366 -27.04 -34.41 -24.12
CA ASN A 366 -27.98 -35.26 -24.80
C ASN A 366 -29.17 -34.38 -25.28
N GLY A 367 -29.41 -34.42 -26.59
CA GLY A 367 -30.67 -34.07 -27.26
C GLY A 367 -30.73 -32.64 -27.77
#